data_c4b978504c75d9923b93b3aefe7bfa5e
#
_entry.id   c4b978504c75d9923b93b3aefe7bfa5e
#
_cell.length_a   1.000
_cell.length_b   1.000
_cell.length_c   1.000
_cell.angle_alpha   90.00
_cell.angle_beta   90.00
_cell.angle_gamma   90.00
#
_symmetry.space_group_name_H-M   'P 1'
#
loop_
_entity.id
_entity.type
_entity.pdbx_description
1 polymer ?
#
loop_
_entity_poly.entity_id
_entity_poly.type
_entity_poly.pdbx_seq_one_letter_code
_entity_poly.pdbx_strand_id
1 'polypeptide(L)'
;DIMGPMCFDYGFGPFRWICTSNDPKDLEITDRIAAEVLENIIRKAPNEIKLQLSDNINWIKSAGENKMVVGSQARILYADADGRINIAKAFNKAIANGEISAPIVLGRDHHDVSGTDSPYRETSNINDGSQFTSDMSIHNVIGDSFRGATWVSIHNGGGVGWGEVINGGFGLLLDGSTDAEKKLKTML
;
A
#
# COMPACT_ATOMS: atom_id res chain seq x y z
N ASP A 1 -17.25 8.41 -13.53
CA ASP A 1 -18.22 7.49 -12.88
C ASP A 1 -17.55 6.36 -12.07
N ILE A 2 -16.35 5.91 -12.43
CA ILE A 2 -15.62 4.86 -11.69
C ILE A 2 -14.55 5.46 -10.78
N MET A 3 -13.70 6.35 -11.31
CA MET A 3 -12.58 6.92 -10.55
C MET A 3 -13.02 7.81 -9.40
N GLY A 4 -14.11 8.56 -9.55
CA GLY A 4 -14.66 9.41 -8.51
C GLY A 4 -14.93 8.60 -7.23
N PRO A 5 -15.92 7.69 -7.23
CA PRO A 5 -16.24 6.90 -6.05
C PRO A 5 -15.06 6.09 -5.53
N MET A 6 -14.34 5.39 -6.41
CA MET A 6 -13.26 4.50 -5.99
C MET A 6 -12.09 5.25 -5.35
N CYS A 7 -11.58 6.29 -6.02
CA CYS A 7 -10.35 6.94 -5.57
C CYS A 7 -10.61 8.09 -4.59
N PHE A 8 -11.66 8.92 -4.83
CA PHE A 8 -11.89 10.12 -4.04
C PHE A 8 -12.84 9.90 -2.87
N ASP A 9 -13.92 9.13 -3.04
CA ASP A 9 -14.90 8.94 -1.97
C ASP A 9 -14.47 7.87 -0.97
N TYR A 10 -13.90 6.75 -1.46
CA TYR A 10 -13.46 5.63 -0.62
C TYR A 10 -11.95 5.52 -0.45
N GLY A 11 -11.17 6.34 -1.14
CA GLY A 11 -9.73 6.39 -1.01
C GLY A 11 -9.02 5.11 -1.43
N PHE A 12 -9.52 4.42 -2.49
CA PHE A 12 -8.84 3.24 -3.01
C PHE A 12 -7.44 3.59 -3.51
N GLY A 13 -6.49 2.79 -3.10
CA GLY A 13 -5.11 2.93 -3.52
C GLY A 13 -4.33 1.63 -3.31
N PRO A 14 -3.13 1.56 -3.87
CA PRO A 14 -2.27 0.39 -3.70
C PRO A 14 -1.88 0.23 -2.24
N PHE A 15 -1.94 -1.01 -1.76
CA PHE A 15 -1.53 -1.41 -0.43
C PHE A 15 -0.65 -2.65 -0.54
N ARG A 16 0.63 -2.48 -0.28
CA ARG A 16 1.61 -3.56 -0.32
C ARG A 16 2.18 -3.82 1.04
N TRP A 17 2.38 -5.10 1.35
CA TRP A 17 3.13 -5.52 2.54
C TRP A 17 4.20 -6.53 2.18
N ILE A 18 5.25 -6.53 2.99
CA ILE A 18 6.41 -7.40 2.86
C ILE A 18 6.69 -8.02 4.23
N CYS A 19 6.72 -9.35 4.30
CA CYS A 19 7.13 -10.09 5.48
C CYS A 19 8.66 -10.10 5.57
N THR A 20 9.24 -9.41 6.55
CA THR A 20 10.71 -9.29 6.66
C THR A 20 11.40 -10.58 7.09
N SER A 21 10.64 -11.53 7.65
CA SER A 21 11.15 -12.88 7.93
C SER A 21 11.57 -13.64 6.67
N ASN A 22 11.02 -13.28 5.53
CA ASN A 22 11.09 -14.04 4.29
C ASN A 22 10.57 -15.49 4.44
N ASP A 23 9.79 -15.78 5.47
CA ASP A 23 9.17 -17.09 5.69
C ASP A 23 7.80 -17.14 4.95
N PRO A 24 7.59 -18.13 4.08
CA PRO A 24 6.28 -18.33 3.43
C PRO A 24 5.11 -18.50 4.42
N LYS A 25 5.35 -19.02 5.61
CA LYS A 25 4.32 -19.16 6.64
C LYS A 25 3.81 -17.80 7.13
N ASP A 26 4.68 -16.83 7.33
CA ASP A 26 4.26 -15.49 7.71
C ASP A 26 3.42 -14.85 6.59
N LEU A 27 3.75 -15.11 5.33
CA LEU A 27 2.96 -14.65 4.20
C LEU A 27 1.55 -15.30 4.18
N GLU A 28 1.46 -16.60 4.41
CA GLU A 28 0.17 -17.31 4.51
C GLU A 28 -0.69 -16.76 5.66
N ILE A 29 -0.07 -16.45 6.80
CA ILE A 29 -0.77 -15.82 7.93
C ILE A 29 -1.28 -14.43 7.55
N THR A 30 -0.47 -13.62 6.88
CA THR A 30 -0.91 -12.29 6.43
C THR A 30 -2.02 -12.38 5.39
N ASP A 31 -1.95 -13.32 4.45
CA ASP A 31 -3.01 -13.55 3.46
C ASP A 31 -4.34 -13.89 4.15
N ARG A 32 -4.31 -14.80 5.12
CA ARG A 32 -5.48 -15.17 5.92
C ARG A 32 -6.06 -13.97 6.67
N ILE A 33 -5.22 -13.23 7.39
CA ILE A 33 -5.66 -12.05 8.15
C ILE A 33 -6.27 -10.99 7.22
N ALA A 34 -5.64 -10.71 6.09
CA ALA A 34 -6.16 -9.76 5.12
C ALA A 34 -7.52 -10.20 4.56
N ALA A 35 -7.67 -11.48 4.21
CA ALA A 35 -8.95 -12.02 3.72
C ALA A 35 -10.05 -11.89 4.79
N GLU A 36 -9.79 -12.26 6.04
CA GLU A 36 -10.74 -12.16 7.15
C GLU A 36 -11.19 -10.71 7.40
N VAL A 37 -10.26 -9.75 7.35
CA VAL A 37 -10.58 -8.32 7.49
C VAL A 37 -11.49 -7.86 6.35
N LEU A 38 -11.15 -8.18 5.11
CA LEU A 38 -11.94 -7.81 3.94
C LEU A 38 -13.32 -8.47 3.93
N GLU A 39 -13.44 -9.73 4.36
CA GLU A 39 -14.73 -10.41 4.53
C GLU A 39 -15.63 -9.76 5.58
N ASN A 40 -15.06 -9.16 6.61
CA ASN A 40 -15.82 -8.39 7.58
C ASN A 40 -16.26 -7.03 7.04
N ILE A 41 -15.40 -6.36 6.27
CA ILE A 41 -15.71 -5.07 5.64
C ILE A 41 -16.81 -5.21 4.59
N ILE A 42 -16.73 -6.19 3.69
CA ILE A 42 -17.65 -6.35 2.57
C ILE A 42 -19.11 -6.57 3.02
N ARG A 43 -19.32 -7.12 4.21
CA ARG A 43 -20.67 -7.34 4.77
C ARG A 43 -21.42 -6.02 4.99
N LYS A 44 -20.69 -4.94 5.27
CA LYS A 44 -21.23 -3.61 5.58
C LYS A 44 -20.94 -2.59 4.49
N ALA A 45 -20.16 -2.97 3.50
CA ALA A 45 -19.71 -2.08 2.44
C ALA A 45 -20.88 -1.63 1.55
N PRO A 46 -20.85 -0.40 1.04
CA PRO A 46 -21.74 0.05 -0.03
C PRO A 46 -21.60 -0.80 -1.29
N ASN A 47 -22.69 -0.89 -2.07
CA ASN A 47 -22.71 -1.76 -3.24
C ASN A 47 -21.65 -1.36 -4.30
N GLU A 48 -21.32 -0.09 -4.38
CA GLU A 48 -20.40 0.50 -5.34
C GLU A 48 -18.99 -0.10 -5.25
N ILE A 49 -18.56 -0.51 -4.03
CA ILE A 49 -17.21 -1.04 -3.79
C ILE A 49 -17.16 -2.55 -3.53
N LYS A 50 -18.31 -3.21 -3.43
CA LYS A 50 -18.36 -4.66 -3.12
C LYS A 50 -17.64 -5.52 -4.16
N LEU A 51 -17.71 -5.13 -5.43
CA LEU A 51 -17.03 -5.89 -6.48
C LEU A 51 -15.53 -5.87 -6.28
N GLN A 52 -14.93 -4.69 -6.04
CA GLN A 52 -13.50 -4.56 -5.79
C GLN A 52 -13.05 -5.31 -4.53
N LEU A 53 -13.85 -5.25 -3.45
CA LEU A 53 -13.55 -6.00 -2.24
C LEU A 53 -13.62 -7.51 -2.48
N SER A 54 -14.59 -7.98 -3.26
CA SER A 54 -14.70 -9.40 -3.64
C SER A 54 -13.49 -9.85 -4.48
N ASP A 55 -13.05 -9.03 -5.42
CA ASP A 55 -11.87 -9.31 -6.24
C ASP A 55 -10.60 -9.38 -5.38
N ASN A 56 -10.45 -8.48 -4.42
CA ASN A 56 -9.33 -8.51 -3.47
C ASN A 56 -9.33 -9.82 -2.63
N ILE A 57 -10.50 -10.25 -2.14
CA ILE A 57 -10.63 -11.50 -1.37
C ILE A 57 -10.25 -12.71 -2.23
N ASN A 58 -10.77 -12.77 -3.46
CA ASN A 58 -10.46 -13.85 -4.40
C ASN A 58 -8.98 -13.88 -4.74
N TRP A 59 -8.39 -12.71 -5.01
CA TRP A 59 -6.97 -12.55 -5.29
C TRP A 59 -6.11 -13.09 -4.15
N ILE A 60 -6.35 -12.66 -2.91
CA ILE A 60 -5.57 -13.07 -1.74
C ILE A 60 -5.69 -14.57 -1.50
N LYS A 61 -6.89 -15.13 -1.58
CA LYS A 61 -7.10 -16.57 -1.35
C LYS A 61 -6.41 -17.44 -2.39
N SER A 62 -6.32 -16.99 -3.63
CA SER A 62 -5.68 -17.73 -4.73
C SER A 62 -4.18 -17.48 -4.85
N ALA A 63 -3.66 -16.43 -4.23
CA ALA A 63 -2.27 -16.00 -4.41
C ALA A 63 -1.25 -17.07 -3.97
N GLY A 64 -1.52 -17.76 -2.86
CA GLY A 64 -0.68 -18.84 -2.36
C GLY A 64 -0.66 -20.05 -3.30
N GLU A 65 -1.82 -20.48 -3.78
CA GLU A 65 -1.97 -21.60 -4.72
C GLU A 65 -1.25 -21.32 -6.04
N ASN A 66 -1.33 -20.09 -6.53
CA ASN A 66 -0.70 -19.64 -7.76
C ASN A 66 0.79 -19.29 -7.60
N LYS A 67 1.36 -19.48 -6.41
CA LYS A 67 2.77 -19.15 -6.08
C LYS A 67 3.17 -17.74 -6.48
N MET A 68 2.26 -16.79 -6.26
CA MET A 68 2.43 -15.40 -6.68
C MET A 68 3.34 -14.64 -5.70
N VAL A 69 4.64 -14.90 -5.82
CA VAL A 69 5.70 -14.21 -5.07
C VAL A 69 6.64 -13.55 -6.08
N VAL A 70 6.93 -12.28 -5.89
CA VAL A 70 7.84 -11.53 -6.76
C VAL A 70 9.04 -11.06 -5.93
N GLY A 71 10.10 -11.87 -5.93
CA GLY A 71 11.39 -11.55 -5.32
C GLY A 71 11.42 -11.50 -3.78
N SER A 72 10.29 -11.49 -3.10
CA SER A 72 10.16 -11.49 -1.64
C SER A 72 8.80 -12.01 -1.21
N GLN A 73 8.65 -12.36 0.08
CA GLN A 73 7.36 -12.73 0.66
C GLN A 73 6.49 -11.47 0.81
N ALA A 74 5.80 -11.10 -0.27
CA ALA A 74 5.06 -9.85 -0.39
C ALA A 74 3.71 -10.03 -1.10
N ARG A 75 2.76 -9.14 -0.78
CA ARG A 75 1.47 -9.02 -1.46
C ARG A 75 1.14 -7.57 -1.76
N ILE A 76 0.24 -7.38 -2.70
CA ILE A 76 -0.34 -6.09 -3.03
C ILE A 76 -1.85 -6.24 -3.25
N LEU A 77 -2.60 -5.30 -2.70
CA LEU A 77 -4.04 -5.12 -2.95
C LEU A 77 -4.31 -3.70 -3.43
N TYR A 78 -5.46 -3.50 -4.03
CA TYR A 78 -6.00 -2.18 -4.28
C TYR A 78 -7.15 -1.94 -3.30
N ALA A 79 -6.83 -1.42 -2.12
CA ALA A 79 -7.72 -1.35 -0.98
C ALA A 79 -8.18 0.09 -0.68
N ASP A 80 -9.40 0.21 -0.15
CA ASP A 80 -9.94 1.46 0.38
C ASP A 80 -9.19 1.90 1.66
N ALA A 81 -9.41 3.13 2.10
CA ALA A 81 -8.74 3.69 3.26
C ALA A 81 -9.00 2.86 4.53
N ASP A 82 -10.27 2.50 4.79
CA ASP A 82 -10.63 1.69 5.95
C ASP A 82 -10.01 0.28 5.87
N GLY A 83 -9.98 -0.31 4.68
CA GLY A 83 -9.35 -1.59 4.43
C GLY A 83 -7.87 -1.58 4.77
N ARG A 84 -7.13 -0.58 4.30
CA ARG A 84 -5.69 -0.42 4.60
C ARG A 84 -5.44 -0.32 6.10
N ILE A 85 -6.16 0.57 6.78
CA ILE A 85 -6.01 0.78 8.23
C ILE A 85 -6.33 -0.50 9.02
N ASN A 86 -7.43 -1.18 8.70
CA ASN A 86 -7.86 -2.35 9.45
C ASN A 86 -6.95 -3.56 9.22
N ILE A 87 -6.47 -3.78 7.98
CA ILE A 87 -5.49 -4.82 7.68
C ILE A 87 -4.17 -4.53 8.42
N ALA A 88 -3.66 -3.30 8.36
CA ALA A 88 -2.43 -2.91 9.04
C ALA A 88 -2.52 -3.08 10.56
N LYS A 89 -3.66 -2.72 11.18
CA LYS A 89 -3.90 -2.97 12.62
C LYS A 89 -3.88 -4.44 12.96
N ALA A 90 -4.53 -5.27 12.14
CA ALA A 90 -4.58 -6.71 12.35
C ALA A 90 -3.18 -7.33 12.24
N PHE A 91 -2.37 -6.91 11.28
CA PHE A 91 -0.96 -7.32 11.17
C PHE A 91 -0.15 -6.90 12.39
N ASN A 92 -0.24 -5.64 12.80
CA ASN A 92 0.50 -5.15 13.98
C ASN A 92 0.14 -5.91 15.24
N LYS A 93 -1.15 -6.26 15.41
CA LYS A 93 -1.62 -7.08 16.52
C LYS A 93 -1.08 -8.53 16.45
N ALA A 94 -1.06 -9.13 15.27
CA ALA A 94 -0.54 -10.48 15.07
C ALA A 94 0.96 -10.56 15.37
N ILE A 95 1.73 -9.53 15.02
CA ILE A 95 3.15 -9.42 15.41
C ILE A 95 3.27 -9.30 16.93
N ALA A 96 2.49 -8.43 17.57
CA ALA A 96 2.52 -8.25 19.02
C ALA A 96 2.20 -9.54 19.80
N ASN A 97 1.35 -10.39 19.24
CA ASN A 97 0.97 -11.68 19.81
C ASN A 97 1.93 -12.83 19.46
N GLY A 98 2.94 -12.59 18.62
CA GLY A 98 3.88 -13.61 18.16
C GLY A 98 3.31 -14.60 17.15
N GLU A 99 2.18 -14.30 16.53
CA GLU A 99 1.60 -15.09 15.44
C GLU A 99 2.39 -14.90 14.14
N ILE A 100 2.86 -13.69 13.87
CA ILE A 100 3.81 -13.35 12.82
C ILE A 100 5.19 -13.19 13.46
N SER A 101 6.20 -13.85 12.89
CA SER A 101 7.51 -14.03 13.52
C SER A 101 8.43 -12.80 13.44
N ALA A 102 8.16 -11.87 12.52
CA ALA A 102 9.01 -10.70 12.28
C ALA A 102 8.17 -9.48 11.86
N PRO A 103 8.75 -8.27 11.92
CA PRO A 103 8.07 -7.06 11.46
C PRO A 103 7.60 -7.14 10.00
N ILE A 104 6.55 -6.39 9.71
CA ILE A 104 6.03 -6.20 8.35
C ILE A 104 6.34 -4.79 7.88
N VAL A 105 6.80 -4.67 6.65
CA VAL A 105 6.93 -3.40 5.96
C VAL A 105 5.70 -3.14 5.11
N LEU A 106 5.05 -1.99 5.34
CA LEU A 106 3.99 -1.47 4.47
C LEU A 106 4.57 -0.44 3.51
N GLY A 107 3.98 -0.34 2.34
CA GLY A 107 4.35 0.61 1.30
C GLY A 107 4.51 -0.09 -0.03
N ARG A 108 4.87 0.68 -1.03
CA ARG A 108 5.29 0.19 -2.34
C ARG A 108 6.75 0.48 -2.56
N ASP A 109 7.20 0.09 -3.73
CA ASP A 109 8.43 0.56 -4.33
C ASP A 109 8.39 2.10 -4.38
N HIS A 110 9.37 2.69 -4.98
CA HIS A 110 9.52 4.15 -5.07
C HIS A 110 8.38 4.88 -5.79
N HIS A 111 7.38 4.18 -6.31
CA HIS A 111 6.31 4.76 -7.11
C HIS A 111 5.02 5.02 -6.35
N ASP A 112 4.97 4.68 -5.09
CA ASP A 112 3.72 4.72 -4.35
C ASP A 112 3.48 6.07 -3.74
N VAL A 113 3.18 7.00 -4.60
CA VAL A 113 2.79 8.34 -4.19
C VAL A 113 1.39 8.56 -4.69
N SER A 114 0.44 8.22 -3.90
CA SER A 114 -0.98 8.40 -4.13
C SER A 114 -1.33 9.54 -5.10
N GLY A 115 -1.47 9.21 -6.39
CA GLY A 115 -1.94 10.15 -7.40
C GLY A 115 -0.97 11.22 -7.86
N THR A 116 0.31 11.16 -7.50
CA THR A 116 1.33 12.10 -7.98
C THR A 116 2.15 11.57 -9.14
N ASP A 117 1.97 10.30 -9.48
CA ASP A 117 2.57 9.74 -10.67
C ASP A 117 1.97 10.37 -11.92
N SER A 118 2.83 10.81 -12.83
CA SER A 118 2.39 11.14 -14.18
C SER A 118 1.88 9.89 -14.89
N PRO A 119 0.89 9.99 -15.80
CA PRO A 119 0.45 8.86 -16.63
C PRO A 119 1.57 8.19 -17.43
N TYR A 120 2.65 8.91 -17.66
CA TYR A 120 3.82 8.47 -18.45
C TYR A 120 5.12 8.64 -17.65
N ARG A 121 5.24 7.89 -16.58
CA ARG A 121 6.28 8.01 -15.53
C ARG A 121 7.70 8.25 -16.02
N GLU A 122 8.17 7.44 -16.95
CA GLU A 122 9.56 7.46 -17.40
C GLU A 122 9.72 8.16 -18.75
N THR A 123 8.69 8.82 -19.22
CA THR A 123 8.68 9.35 -20.58
C THR A 123 8.35 10.83 -20.63
N SER A 124 8.96 11.50 -21.57
CA SER A 124 8.71 12.89 -21.95
C SER A 124 7.76 13.03 -23.14
N ASN A 125 6.89 12.05 -23.37
CA ASN A 125 6.01 12.03 -24.53
C ASN A 125 4.85 13.02 -24.45
N ILE A 126 4.60 13.60 -23.29
CA ILE A 126 3.56 14.59 -23.07
C ILE A 126 4.18 15.97 -23.16
N ASN A 127 3.73 16.75 -24.15
CA ASN A 127 4.23 18.12 -24.36
C ASN A 127 3.31 19.19 -23.73
N ASP A 128 2.74 18.89 -22.57
CA ASP A 128 1.87 19.80 -21.82
C ASP A 128 2.55 20.39 -20.55
N GLY A 129 3.81 20.03 -20.32
CA GLY A 129 4.58 20.44 -19.14
C GLY A 129 4.46 19.53 -17.94
N SER A 130 3.62 18.49 -17.97
CA SER A 130 3.41 17.58 -16.82
C SER A 130 4.67 16.81 -16.41
N GLN A 131 5.59 16.57 -17.36
CA GLN A 131 6.89 15.96 -17.08
C GLN A 131 7.76 16.79 -16.12
N PHE A 132 7.48 18.07 -15.98
CA PHE A 132 8.25 18.95 -15.08
C PHE A 132 7.55 19.20 -13.74
N THR A 133 6.39 18.58 -13.50
CA THR A 133 5.65 18.73 -12.24
C THR A 133 6.40 18.05 -11.10
N SER A 134 6.77 18.80 -10.08
CA SER A 134 7.50 18.29 -8.91
C SER A 134 6.84 18.60 -7.57
N ASP A 135 6.08 19.68 -7.49
CA ASP A 135 5.55 20.22 -6.23
C ASP A 135 4.71 19.20 -5.46
N MET A 136 3.83 18.48 -6.15
CA MET A 136 2.98 17.47 -5.50
C MET A 136 3.81 16.34 -4.89
N SER A 137 4.82 15.85 -5.59
CA SER A 137 5.70 14.79 -5.06
C SER A 137 6.48 15.26 -3.84
N ILE A 138 6.99 16.50 -3.88
CA ILE A 138 7.71 17.11 -2.75
C ILE A 138 6.76 17.30 -1.56
N HIS A 139 5.58 17.86 -1.76
CA HIS A 139 4.60 18.06 -0.69
C HIS A 139 4.15 16.73 -0.07
N ASN A 140 3.96 15.68 -0.86
CA ASN A 140 3.63 14.35 -0.33
C ASN A 140 4.75 13.79 0.53
N VAL A 141 6.00 13.84 0.09
CA VAL A 141 7.15 13.36 0.88
C VAL A 141 7.28 14.12 2.19
N ILE A 142 7.06 15.44 2.17
CA ILE A 142 7.03 16.26 3.40
C ILE A 142 5.87 15.80 4.29
N GLY A 143 4.67 15.66 3.76
CA GLY A 143 3.50 15.21 4.49
C GLY A 143 3.66 13.81 5.09
N ASP A 144 4.22 12.87 4.33
CA ASP A 144 4.53 11.51 4.80
C ASP A 144 5.52 11.53 5.97
N SER A 145 6.54 12.39 5.90
CA SER A 145 7.51 12.59 6.98
C SER A 145 6.83 13.09 8.25
N PHE A 146 5.95 14.08 8.15
CA PHE A 146 5.22 14.63 9.31
C PHE A 146 4.21 13.63 9.90
N ARG A 147 3.63 12.76 9.10
CA ARG A 147 2.70 11.72 9.57
C ARG A 147 3.40 10.54 10.24
N GLY A 148 4.72 10.47 10.17
CA GLY A 148 5.53 9.49 10.90
C GLY A 148 5.90 8.26 10.10
N ALA A 149 6.05 8.38 8.78
CA ALA A 149 6.64 7.33 7.94
C ALA A 149 7.98 6.86 8.50
N THR A 150 8.28 5.58 8.41
CA THR A 150 9.58 5.04 8.84
C THR A 150 10.69 5.51 7.92
N TRP A 151 10.42 5.60 6.63
CA TRP A 151 11.27 6.27 5.65
C TRP A 151 10.42 6.91 4.57
N VAL A 152 10.99 7.86 3.89
CA VAL A 152 10.43 8.50 2.71
C VAL A 152 11.46 8.50 1.58
N SER A 153 10.98 8.56 0.36
CA SER A 153 11.83 8.62 -0.82
C SER A 153 11.28 9.61 -1.84
N ILE A 154 12.18 10.20 -2.62
CA ILE A 154 11.85 11.00 -3.77
C ILE A 154 12.84 10.68 -4.88
N HIS A 155 12.34 10.48 -6.09
CA HIS A 155 13.12 9.99 -7.23
C HIS A 155 12.75 10.71 -8.51
N ASN A 156 13.72 10.81 -9.42
CA ASN A 156 13.45 11.11 -10.81
C ASN A 156 13.16 9.81 -11.59
N GLY A 157 12.20 9.87 -12.49
CA GLY A 157 11.78 8.73 -13.30
C GLY A 157 11.06 7.65 -12.49
N GLY A 158 11.07 6.44 -12.99
CA GLY A 158 10.39 5.29 -12.40
C GLY A 158 11.12 4.60 -11.25
N GLY A 159 11.88 5.32 -10.44
CA GLY A 159 12.64 4.76 -9.33
C GLY A 159 14.10 4.41 -9.66
N VAL A 160 14.55 4.73 -10.85
CA VAL A 160 15.93 4.50 -11.31
C VAL A 160 16.88 5.67 -10.99
N GLY A 161 16.35 6.78 -10.48
CA GLY A 161 17.13 7.95 -10.05
C GLY A 161 17.43 8.95 -11.17
N TRP A 162 16.86 8.78 -12.35
CA TRP A 162 16.95 9.73 -13.45
C TRP A 162 15.67 9.68 -14.31
N GLY A 163 15.38 10.80 -14.96
CA GLY A 163 14.17 10.98 -15.75
C GLY A 163 13.54 12.35 -15.47
N GLU A 164 12.54 12.73 -16.24
CA GLU A 164 11.90 14.04 -16.12
C GLU A 164 10.80 14.06 -15.05
N VAL A 165 10.12 12.95 -14.87
CA VAL A 165 9.05 12.81 -13.87
C VAL A 165 9.63 12.61 -12.49
N ILE A 166 9.05 13.28 -11.49
CA ILE A 166 9.41 13.09 -10.09
C ILE A 166 8.35 12.27 -9.38
N ASN A 167 8.79 11.20 -8.73
CA ASN A 167 7.97 10.31 -7.90
C ASN A 167 8.48 10.30 -6.47
N GLY A 168 7.60 10.04 -5.55
CA GLY A 168 7.97 9.84 -4.15
C GLY A 168 7.23 8.65 -3.55
N GLY A 169 7.58 8.29 -2.36
CA GLY A 169 6.94 7.21 -1.65
C GLY A 169 7.35 7.16 -0.18
N PHE A 170 6.71 6.26 0.55
CA PHE A 170 7.04 6.01 1.94
C PHE A 170 7.05 4.52 2.25
N GLY A 171 7.69 4.18 3.36
CA GLY A 171 7.55 2.89 4.01
C GLY A 171 7.20 3.06 5.48
N LEU A 172 6.38 2.15 5.99
CA LEU A 172 5.98 2.08 7.38
C LEU A 172 6.30 0.69 7.93
N LEU A 173 7.05 0.64 9.03
CA LEU A 173 7.35 -0.59 9.72
C LEU A 173 6.28 -0.88 10.77
N LEU A 174 5.71 -2.07 10.73
CA LEU A 174 4.87 -2.65 11.79
C LEU A 174 5.73 -3.64 12.58
N ASP A 175 5.92 -3.37 13.86
CA ASP A 175 6.76 -4.16 14.76
C ASP A 175 6.00 -4.69 15.99
N GLY A 176 4.67 -4.57 15.98
CA GLY A 176 3.81 -4.95 17.10
C GLY A 176 3.69 -3.89 18.19
N SER A 177 4.38 -2.76 18.08
CA SER A 177 4.37 -1.73 19.11
C SER A 177 3.14 -0.83 19.03
N THR A 178 2.86 -0.12 20.14
CA THR A 178 1.83 0.93 20.18
C THR A 178 2.22 2.15 19.37
N ASP A 179 3.51 2.39 19.16
CA ASP A 179 4.00 3.47 18.30
C ASP A 179 3.69 3.19 16.84
N ALA A 180 3.95 1.96 16.37
CA ALA A 180 3.55 1.52 15.03
C ALA A 180 2.03 1.65 14.83
N GLU A 181 1.21 1.29 15.85
CA GLU A 181 -0.24 1.46 15.78
C GLU A 181 -0.69 2.92 15.64
N LYS A 182 -0.02 3.85 16.31
CA LYS A 182 -0.30 5.28 16.15
C LYS A 182 0.06 5.75 14.75
N LYS A 183 1.25 5.40 14.27
CA LYS A 183 1.74 5.81 12.95
C LYS A 183 0.87 5.29 11.82
N LEU A 184 0.46 4.02 11.86
CA LEU A 184 -0.39 3.47 10.79
C LEU A 184 -1.74 4.20 10.68
N LYS A 185 -2.30 4.72 11.79
CA LYS A 185 -3.55 5.49 11.77
C LYS A 185 -3.42 6.88 11.16
N THR A 186 -2.21 7.44 11.17
CA THR A 186 -1.93 8.76 10.59
C THR A 186 -1.41 8.67 9.17
N MET A 187 -0.83 7.52 8.78
CA MET A 187 -0.24 7.30 7.46
C MET A 187 -1.22 6.76 6.43
N LEU A 188 -2.12 5.86 6.83
CA LEU A 188 -3.02 5.13 5.95
C LEU A 188 -4.44 5.70 5.98
#